data_8cde1426435025806685aae81cce7b69
#
_entry.id   8cde1426435025806685aae81cce7b69
#
_cell.length_a   1.000
_cell.length_b   1.000
_cell.length_c   1.000
_cell.angle_alpha   90.00
_cell.angle_beta   90.00
_cell.angle_gamma   90.00
#
_symmetry.space_group_name_H-M   'P 1'
#
loop_
_entity.id
_entity.type
_entity.pdbx_description
1 polymer ?
#
loop_
_entity_poly.entity_id
_entity_poly.type
_entity_poly.pdbx_seq_one_letter_code
_entity_poly.pdbx_strand_id
1 'polypeptide(L)'
;HAASLTAGSPGVLHGNRTYLLQDDDGQIIDAHSISAGLDYPGIGPEHSWLHDIGRIKYLSTTDEESLAAFKLCSSLEGIIPALEPAHALHITGKLASERKGQIIIMNMCGRGDKDLSAVLPLIMKNDS
;
A
#
# COMPACT_ATOMS: atom_id res chain seq x y z
N HIS A 1 -3.00 9.97 4.29
CA HIS A 1 -2.84 8.80 3.41
C HIS A 1 -1.79 9.07 2.31
N ALA A 2 -1.35 8.00 1.63
CA ALA A 2 -0.38 8.07 0.52
C ALA A 2 -0.94 7.45 -0.78
N ALA A 3 -2.26 7.36 -0.93
CA ALA A 3 -2.93 6.72 -2.07
C ALA A 3 -3.06 7.69 -3.27
N SER A 4 -1.94 8.06 -3.90
CA SER A 4 -1.87 9.09 -4.94
C SER A 4 -2.71 8.78 -6.18
N LEU A 5 -2.83 7.51 -6.60
CA LEU A 5 -3.69 7.13 -7.74
C LEU A 5 -5.17 7.10 -7.40
N THR A 6 -5.53 7.02 -6.11
CA THR A 6 -6.93 7.00 -5.66
C THR A 6 -7.47 8.40 -5.41
N ALA A 7 -6.66 9.30 -4.87
CA ALA A 7 -7.11 10.60 -4.37
C ALA A 7 -6.22 11.78 -4.79
N GLY A 8 -5.18 11.53 -5.56
CA GLY A 8 -4.34 12.57 -6.13
C GLY A 8 -4.81 13.05 -7.50
N SER A 9 -4.11 14.02 -8.05
CA SER A 9 -4.33 14.59 -9.37
C SER A 9 -3.04 14.62 -10.20
N PRO A 10 -3.12 14.72 -11.54
CA PRO A 10 -1.94 14.80 -12.38
C PRO A 10 -1.12 16.06 -12.10
N GLY A 11 0.20 15.89 -11.95
CA GLY A 11 1.13 16.99 -11.70
C GLY A 11 2.57 16.61 -12.03
N VAL A 12 3.52 17.45 -11.64
CA VAL A 12 4.95 17.21 -11.86
C VAL A 12 5.69 17.28 -10.52
N LEU A 13 6.40 16.23 -10.18
CA LEU A 13 7.25 16.15 -9.00
C LEU A 13 8.61 15.56 -9.38
N HIS A 14 9.72 16.21 -8.95
CA HIS A 14 11.08 15.80 -9.29
C HIS A 14 11.32 15.61 -10.81
N GLY A 15 10.68 16.46 -11.65
CA GLY A 15 10.78 16.39 -13.09
C GLY A 15 9.96 15.28 -13.77
N ASN A 16 9.16 14.52 -13.02
CA ASN A 16 8.31 13.46 -13.54
C ASN A 16 6.84 13.88 -13.54
N ARG A 17 6.16 13.71 -14.66
CA ARG A 17 4.71 13.83 -14.72
C ARG A 17 4.10 12.56 -14.13
N THR A 18 3.24 12.74 -13.11
CA THR A 18 2.68 11.64 -12.33
C THR A 18 1.37 12.07 -11.66
N TYR A 19 0.74 11.18 -10.89
CA TYR A 19 -0.31 11.53 -9.94
C TYR A 19 0.32 11.94 -8.60
N LEU A 20 -0.18 13.03 -8.02
CA LEU A 20 0.32 13.62 -6.79
C LEU A 20 -0.81 13.88 -5.80
N LEU A 21 -0.51 13.78 -4.51
CA LEU A 21 -1.30 14.40 -3.47
C LEU A 21 -0.94 15.90 -3.45
N GLN A 22 -1.80 16.73 -4.00
CA GLN A 22 -1.61 18.17 -4.11
C GLN A 22 -2.95 18.89 -3.94
N ASP A 23 -2.86 20.16 -3.50
CA ASP A 23 -4.00 21.05 -3.40
C ASP A 23 -4.33 21.72 -4.77
N ASP A 24 -5.34 22.58 -4.79
CA ASP A 24 -5.79 23.28 -5.99
C ASP A 24 -4.75 24.29 -6.55
N ASP A 25 -3.81 24.72 -5.71
CA ASP A 25 -2.69 25.59 -6.10
C ASP A 25 -1.45 24.78 -6.57
N GLY A 26 -1.55 23.44 -6.57
CA GLY A 26 -0.48 22.54 -6.98
C GLY A 26 0.60 22.35 -5.92
N GLN A 27 0.33 22.73 -4.66
CA GLN A 27 1.24 22.48 -3.56
C GLN A 27 1.09 21.04 -3.05
N ILE A 28 2.20 20.39 -2.74
CA ILE A 28 2.22 19.02 -2.25
C ILE A 28 1.54 18.97 -0.88
N ILE A 29 0.59 18.05 -0.74
CA ILE A 29 0.00 17.68 0.54
C ILE A 29 0.84 16.57 1.15
N ASP A 30 1.18 16.70 2.44
CA ASP A 30 1.96 15.68 3.14
C ASP A 30 1.27 14.31 3.09
N ALA A 31 2.02 13.31 2.67
CA ALA A 31 1.58 11.93 2.69
C ALA A 31 1.74 11.34 4.09
N HIS A 32 1.01 10.27 4.37
CA HIS A 32 1.21 9.45 5.55
C HIS A 32 1.00 7.97 5.21
N SER A 33 1.93 7.15 5.64
CA SER A 33 1.80 5.69 5.68
C SER A 33 2.66 5.13 6.80
N ILE A 34 2.19 4.08 7.48
CA ILE A 34 3.02 3.30 8.42
C ILE A 34 4.14 2.55 7.69
N SER A 35 4.01 2.35 6.38
CA SER A 35 5.01 1.74 5.52
C SER A 35 5.91 2.82 4.95
N ALA A 36 7.21 2.80 5.31
CA ALA A 36 8.17 3.78 4.83
C ALA A 36 8.29 3.82 3.30
N GLY A 37 8.16 2.67 2.63
CA GLY A 37 8.20 2.57 1.18
C GLY A 37 6.96 3.14 0.47
N LEU A 38 5.85 3.31 1.19
CA LEU A 38 4.60 3.87 0.66
C LEU A 38 4.35 5.32 1.12
N ASP A 39 5.16 5.84 2.04
CA ASP A 39 5.02 7.19 2.59
C ASP A 39 5.63 8.24 1.66
N TYR A 40 4.93 8.49 0.53
CA TYR A 40 5.34 9.42 -0.51
C TYR A 40 4.13 9.99 -1.24
N PRO A 41 4.11 11.30 -1.57
CA PRO A 41 2.93 11.95 -2.15
C PRO A 41 2.70 11.64 -3.64
N GLY A 42 3.65 11.03 -4.32
CA GLY A 42 3.58 10.73 -5.76
C GLY A 42 3.73 9.24 -6.06
N ILE A 43 3.53 8.91 -7.32
CA ILE A 43 3.70 7.55 -7.87
C ILE A 43 4.61 7.62 -9.11
N GLY A 44 5.17 6.51 -9.57
CA GLY A 44 5.98 6.50 -10.79
C GLY A 44 5.17 6.85 -12.06
N PRO A 45 5.79 7.50 -13.06
CA PRO A 45 5.12 7.90 -14.29
C PRO A 45 4.59 6.71 -15.09
N GLU A 46 5.24 5.55 -15.05
CA GLU A 46 4.76 4.33 -15.68
C GLU A 46 3.45 3.85 -15.06
N HIS A 47 3.35 3.82 -13.72
CA HIS A 47 2.12 3.46 -13.04
C HIS A 47 1.00 4.46 -13.31
N SER A 48 1.29 5.74 -13.40
CA SER A 48 0.33 6.78 -13.79
C SER A 48 -0.22 6.53 -15.19
N TRP A 49 0.65 6.22 -16.14
CA TRP A 49 0.24 5.89 -17.51
C TRP A 49 -0.57 4.59 -17.59
N LEU A 50 -0.16 3.53 -16.90
CA LEU A 50 -0.89 2.26 -16.83
C LEU A 50 -2.28 2.41 -16.20
N HIS A 51 -2.41 3.32 -15.24
CA HIS A 51 -3.70 3.72 -14.68
C HIS A 51 -4.57 4.40 -15.74
N ASP A 52 -4.05 5.41 -16.45
CA ASP A 52 -4.78 6.20 -17.45
C ASP A 52 -5.31 5.36 -18.61
N ILE A 53 -4.52 4.40 -19.07
CA ILE A 53 -4.96 3.47 -20.14
C ILE A 53 -5.78 2.29 -19.64
N GLY A 54 -6.08 2.22 -18.32
CA GLY A 54 -6.88 1.15 -17.73
C GLY A 54 -6.24 -0.25 -17.78
N ARG A 55 -4.91 -0.33 -17.95
CA ARG A 55 -4.18 -1.61 -18.06
C ARG A 55 -4.04 -2.30 -16.70
N ILE A 56 -3.97 -1.53 -15.62
CA ILE A 56 -3.84 -2.00 -14.24
C ILE A 56 -4.93 -1.35 -13.39
N LYS A 57 -5.56 -2.15 -12.53
CA LYS A 57 -6.47 -1.66 -11.50
C LYS A 57 -5.67 -1.42 -10.22
N TYR A 58 -5.69 -0.20 -9.74
CA TYR A 58 -5.06 0.20 -8.49
C TYR A 58 -6.08 0.22 -7.36
N LEU A 59 -5.67 -0.23 -6.17
CA LEU A 59 -6.50 -0.33 -4.99
C LEU A 59 -5.72 0.23 -3.81
N SER A 60 -6.42 0.73 -2.80
CA SER A 60 -5.85 1.22 -1.56
C SER A 60 -6.20 0.31 -0.38
N THR A 61 -5.38 0.35 0.65
CA THR A 61 -5.53 -0.40 1.91
C THR A 61 -5.22 0.57 3.05
N THR A 62 -5.98 0.50 4.14
CA THR A 62 -5.72 1.31 5.33
C THR A 62 -4.59 0.71 6.18
N ASP A 63 -4.06 1.51 7.11
CA ASP A 63 -3.04 1.06 8.06
C ASP A 63 -3.55 -0.11 8.91
N GLU A 64 -4.80 -0.06 9.39
CA GLU A 64 -5.41 -1.12 10.19
C GLU A 64 -5.56 -2.42 9.39
N GLU A 65 -6.00 -2.33 8.14
CA GLU A 65 -6.14 -3.48 7.24
C GLU A 65 -4.78 -4.12 6.95
N SER A 66 -3.76 -3.31 6.74
CA SER A 66 -2.38 -3.75 6.53
C SER A 66 -1.81 -4.44 7.77
N LEU A 67 -2.00 -3.86 8.96
CA LEU A 67 -1.56 -4.45 10.24
C LEU A 67 -2.27 -5.77 10.53
N ALA A 68 -3.56 -5.89 10.25
CA ALA A 68 -4.31 -7.13 10.39
C ALA A 68 -3.75 -8.23 9.46
N ALA A 69 -3.46 -7.88 8.20
CA ALA A 69 -2.87 -8.81 7.25
C ALA A 69 -1.44 -9.22 7.64
N PHE A 70 -0.64 -8.28 8.15
CA PHE A 70 0.70 -8.54 8.69
C PHE A 70 0.65 -9.58 9.82
N LYS A 71 -0.22 -9.35 10.82
CA LYS A 71 -0.43 -10.26 11.96
C LYS A 71 -0.91 -11.64 11.50
N LEU A 72 -1.88 -11.68 10.60
CA LEU A 72 -2.44 -12.92 10.06
C LEU A 72 -1.38 -13.75 9.33
N CYS A 73 -0.61 -13.15 8.44
CA CYS A 73 0.48 -13.81 7.72
C CYS A 73 1.53 -14.37 8.68
N SER A 74 1.96 -13.57 9.66
CA SER A 74 2.95 -14.00 10.65
C SER A 74 2.45 -15.18 11.48
N SER A 75 1.17 -15.21 11.84
CA SER A 75 0.57 -16.26 12.66
C SER A 75 0.32 -17.54 11.89
N LEU A 76 -0.12 -17.47 10.64
CA LEU A 76 -0.51 -18.65 9.86
C LEU A 76 0.63 -19.25 9.05
N GLU A 77 1.50 -18.40 8.50
CA GLU A 77 2.57 -18.82 7.59
C GLU A 77 3.96 -18.83 8.25
N GLY A 78 4.10 -18.23 9.45
CA GLY A 78 5.40 -18.06 10.10
C GLY A 78 6.32 -17.07 9.35
N ILE A 79 5.76 -16.26 8.47
CA ILE A 79 6.47 -15.25 7.66
C ILE A 79 6.13 -13.87 8.20
N ILE A 80 7.14 -13.08 8.52
CA ILE A 80 6.98 -11.68 8.87
C ILE A 80 7.07 -10.87 7.55
N PRO A 81 5.92 -10.44 6.97
CA PRO A 81 5.95 -9.68 5.72
C PRO A 81 6.45 -8.26 5.97
N ALA A 82 7.04 -7.61 4.98
CA ALA A 82 7.20 -6.15 5.04
C ALA A 82 5.83 -5.46 5.00
N LEU A 83 5.74 -4.22 5.50
CA LEU A 83 4.47 -3.48 5.49
C LEU A 83 3.97 -3.19 4.07
N GLU A 84 4.87 -2.98 3.12
CA GLU A 84 4.52 -2.78 1.72
C GLU A 84 3.68 -3.95 1.17
N PRO A 85 4.16 -5.22 1.17
CA PRO A 85 3.34 -6.34 0.71
C PRO A 85 2.19 -6.70 1.67
N ALA A 86 2.20 -6.27 2.94
CA ALA A 86 1.06 -6.46 3.83
C ALA A 86 -0.21 -5.75 3.32
N HIS A 87 -0.07 -4.58 2.67
CA HIS A 87 -1.16 -3.91 1.97
C HIS A 87 -1.72 -4.77 0.84
N ALA A 88 -0.84 -5.35 0.02
CA ALA A 88 -1.24 -6.25 -1.06
C ALA A 88 -1.86 -7.54 -0.53
N LEU A 89 -1.39 -8.06 0.61
CA LEU A 89 -1.90 -9.27 1.22
C LEU A 89 -3.35 -9.12 1.70
N HIS A 90 -3.71 -7.97 2.29
CA HIS A 90 -5.10 -7.65 2.63
C HIS A 90 -6.01 -7.75 1.41
N ILE A 91 -5.65 -7.07 0.32
CA ILE A 91 -6.42 -7.09 -0.94
C ILE A 91 -6.45 -8.48 -1.56
N THR A 92 -5.35 -9.24 -1.49
CA THR A 92 -5.30 -10.62 -1.99
C THR A 92 -6.30 -11.50 -1.27
N GLY A 93 -6.38 -11.42 0.06
CA GLY A 93 -7.38 -12.15 0.87
C GLY A 93 -8.81 -11.79 0.49
N LYS A 94 -9.11 -10.50 0.29
CA LYS A 94 -10.41 -10.02 -0.17
C LYS A 94 -10.76 -10.58 -1.54
N LEU A 95 -9.86 -10.44 -2.52
CA LEU A 95 -10.08 -10.96 -3.87
C LEU A 95 -10.21 -12.49 -3.89
N ALA A 96 -9.47 -13.22 -3.07
CA ALA A 96 -9.56 -14.68 -2.97
C ALA A 96 -10.94 -15.12 -2.47
N SER A 97 -11.55 -14.40 -1.55
CA SER A 97 -12.90 -14.70 -1.06
C SER A 97 -13.98 -14.52 -2.14
N GLU A 98 -13.77 -13.57 -3.05
CA GLU A 98 -14.69 -13.23 -4.15
C GLU A 98 -14.49 -14.13 -5.38
N ARG A 99 -13.27 -14.65 -5.59
CA ARG A 99 -12.83 -15.35 -6.81
C ARG A 99 -12.52 -16.82 -6.56
N LYS A 100 -13.51 -17.57 -6.06
CA LYS A 100 -13.35 -19.00 -5.74
C LYS A 100 -12.91 -19.81 -6.97
N GLY A 101 -11.92 -20.68 -6.76
CA GLY A 101 -11.39 -21.56 -7.80
C GLY A 101 -10.40 -20.90 -8.78
N GLN A 102 -10.06 -19.65 -8.57
CA GLN A 102 -9.02 -18.95 -9.35
C GLN A 102 -7.67 -19.00 -8.65
N ILE A 103 -6.59 -18.96 -9.42
CA ILE A 103 -5.23 -18.82 -8.90
C ILE A 103 -4.87 -17.34 -8.86
N ILE A 104 -4.45 -16.86 -7.69
CA ILE A 104 -3.96 -15.50 -7.50
C ILE A 104 -2.48 -15.58 -7.16
N ILE A 105 -1.66 -14.88 -7.93
CA ILE A 105 -0.22 -14.74 -7.65
C ILE A 105 -0.01 -13.36 -7.02
N MET A 106 0.55 -13.35 -5.80
CA MET A 106 0.93 -12.13 -5.09
C MET A 106 2.45 -12.06 -4.97
N ASN A 107 3.02 -10.90 -5.29
CA ASN A 107 4.44 -10.64 -5.06
C ASN A 107 4.69 -10.27 -3.59
N MET A 108 5.36 -11.15 -2.84
CA MET A 108 5.78 -10.93 -1.46
C MET A 108 7.21 -10.37 -1.47
N CYS A 109 7.35 -9.07 -1.63
CA CYS A 109 8.66 -8.39 -1.66
C CYS A 109 9.13 -7.98 -0.27
N GLY A 110 10.45 -7.88 -0.09
CA GLY A 110 11.07 -7.42 1.15
C GLY A 110 10.94 -8.41 2.31
N ARG A 111 11.24 -7.92 3.51
CA ARG A 111 11.14 -8.66 4.77
C ARG A 111 10.69 -7.72 5.88
N GLY A 112 9.91 -8.21 6.84
CA GLY A 112 9.22 -7.39 7.84
C GLY A 112 9.99 -7.13 9.12
N ASP A 113 11.16 -7.75 9.33
CA ASP A 113 11.98 -7.52 10.51
C ASP A 113 12.41 -6.03 10.63
N LYS A 114 12.58 -5.33 9.52
CA LYS A 114 12.82 -3.89 9.50
C LYS A 114 11.67 -3.06 10.09
N ASP A 115 10.45 -3.57 10.05
CA ASP A 115 9.22 -2.85 10.42
C ASP A 115 8.77 -3.14 11.86
N LEU A 116 9.36 -4.13 12.54
CA LEU A 116 8.92 -4.59 13.86
C LEU A 116 8.89 -3.48 14.91
N SER A 117 9.85 -2.56 14.91
CA SER A 117 9.89 -1.44 15.85
C SER A 117 8.69 -0.51 15.72
N ALA A 118 8.17 -0.34 14.50
CA ALA A 118 6.96 0.45 14.24
C ALA A 118 5.67 -0.35 14.47
N VAL A 119 5.67 -1.63 14.09
CA VAL A 119 4.48 -2.48 14.10
C VAL A 119 4.11 -2.98 15.49
N LEU A 120 5.08 -3.43 16.30
CA LEU A 120 4.80 -4.05 17.61
C LEU A 120 3.99 -3.14 18.55
N PRO A 121 4.31 -1.85 18.72
CA PRO A 121 3.51 -0.97 19.58
C PRO A 121 2.06 -0.80 19.10
N LEU A 122 1.83 -0.84 17.78
CA LEU A 122 0.50 -0.70 17.20
C LEU A 122 -0.35 -1.96 17.40
N ILE A 123 0.25 -3.13 17.23
CA ILE A 123 -0.43 -4.42 17.43
C ILE A 123 -0.76 -4.63 18.91
N MET A 124 0.19 -4.38 19.82
CA MET A 124 0.00 -4.59 21.26
C MET A 124 -1.04 -3.65 21.86
N LYS A 125 -1.21 -2.44 21.32
CA LYS A 125 -2.22 -1.49 21.75
C LYS A 125 -3.64 -1.92 21.40
N ASN A 126 -3.82 -2.67 20.33
CA ASN A 126 -5.11 -3.17 19.86
C ASN A 126 -5.55 -4.48 20.54
N ASP A 127 -4.64 -5.18 21.21
CA ASP A 127 -4.91 -6.43 21.94
C ASP A 127 -5.21 -6.19 23.44
N SER A 128 -5.20 -4.92 23.90
CA SER A 128 -5.53 -4.49 25.29
C SER A 128 -6.88 -3.81 25.36
#